data_e2d930a3c97ba12847253662508f47e6
#
_entry.id   e2d930a3c97ba12847253662508f47e6
#
_cell.length_a   1.000
_cell.length_b   1.000
_cell.length_c   1.000
_cell.angle_alpha   90.00
_cell.angle_beta   90.00
_cell.angle_gamma   90.00
#
_symmetry.space_group_name_H-M   'P 1'
#
loop_
_entity.id
_entity.type
_entity.pdbx_description
1 polymer ?
#
loop_
_entity_poly.entity_id
_entity_poly.type
_entity_poly.pdbx_seq_one_letter_code
_entity_poly.pdbx_strand_id
1 'polypeptide(L)'
;MIEPAPGADAVAALAATQILAHLVIALAAVILLVYLYAYSEYIAVGPARKRIWYLAIATGAAFLYGSSGVFALWTGREWSAIFSEGATLFFILFLALGFRAMYFSCRRGGETGESPLPEWADYLIIAAFIVAWWSGFLYGHPWTDIVVSIGWVGASAWALWYAILVVRRHEGTSIAAITRHLFPAVVAFTVTVLADLAIGTFTEYESVVAATWIIGTVLVGAFLFTTAVAIRQQGGEVERMYDWTTWRAGGRRDDE
;
A
#
# COMPACT_ATOMS: atom_id res chain seq x y z
N MET A 1 -47.61 0.41 -8.80
CA MET A 1 -46.36 -0.24 -8.43
C MET A 1 -45.58 -0.34 -9.73
N ILE A 2 -44.54 0.52 -9.92
CA ILE A 2 -43.70 0.52 -11.13
C ILE A 2 -42.69 -0.59 -10.90
N GLU A 3 -42.74 -1.65 -11.70
CA GLU A 3 -41.77 -2.72 -11.71
C GLU A 3 -40.39 -2.11 -12.03
N PRO A 4 -39.35 -2.27 -11.18
CA PRO A 4 -38.03 -1.71 -11.47
C PRO A 4 -37.53 -2.29 -12.81
N ALA A 5 -36.90 -1.47 -13.64
CA ALA A 5 -36.32 -1.92 -14.90
C ALA A 5 -35.40 -3.13 -14.64
N PRO A 6 -35.41 -4.16 -15.53
CA PRO A 6 -34.68 -5.43 -15.33
C PRO A 6 -33.15 -5.28 -15.38
N GLY A 7 -32.59 -4.40 -14.63
CA GLY A 7 -31.17 -4.09 -14.47
C GLY A 7 -30.90 -3.25 -13.23
N ALA A 8 -31.93 -2.65 -12.63
CA ALA A 8 -31.78 -1.78 -11.47
C ALA A 8 -31.18 -2.51 -10.26
N ASP A 9 -31.61 -3.75 -10.04
CA ASP A 9 -31.11 -4.58 -8.95
C ASP A 9 -29.63 -4.97 -9.14
N ALA A 10 -29.22 -5.24 -10.37
CA ALA A 10 -27.84 -5.57 -10.71
C ALA A 10 -26.91 -4.36 -10.50
N VAL A 11 -27.34 -3.16 -10.90
CA VAL A 11 -26.59 -1.92 -10.69
C VAL A 11 -26.47 -1.61 -9.19
N ALA A 12 -27.55 -1.75 -8.44
CA ALA A 12 -27.53 -1.55 -6.99
C ALA A 12 -26.61 -2.56 -6.28
N ALA A 13 -26.65 -3.83 -6.69
CA ALA A 13 -25.76 -4.87 -6.14
C ALA A 13 -24.30 -4.59 -6.46
N LEU A 14 -23.96 -4.13 -7.67
CA LEU A 14 -22.59 -3.76 -8.04
C LEU A 14 -22.10 -2.58 -7.20
N ALA A 15 -22.89 -1.51 -7.05
CA ALA A 15 -22.56 -0.36 -6.25
C ALA A 15 -22.34 -0.73 -4.76
N ALA A 16 -23.21 -1.56 -4.20
CA ALA A 16 -23.06 -2.06 -2.83
C ALA A 16 -21.76 -2.87 -2.66
N THR A 17 -21.42 -3.72 -3.63
CA THR A 17 -20.20 -4.51 -3.61
C THR A 17 -18.95 -3.63 -3.72
N GLN A 18 -18.99 -2.58 -4.54
CA GLN A 18 -17.92 -1.58 -4.62
C GLN A 18 -17.72 -0.84 -3.29
N ILE A 19 -18.80 -0.40 -2.65
CA ILE A 19 -18.73 0.24 -1.33
C ILE A 19 -18.07 -0.70 -0.31
N LEU A 20 -18.48 -1.97 -0.27
CA LEU A 20 -17.89 -2.95 0.63
C LEU A 20 -16.40 -3.17 0.35
N ALA A 21 -15.98 -3.26 -0.92
CA ALA A 21 -14.58 -3.39 -1.28
C ALA A 21 -13.74 -2.19 -0.79
N HIS A 22 -14.24 -0.98 -0.99
CA HIS A 22 -13.59 0.24 -0.51
C HIS A 22 -13.54 0.34 1.01
N LEU A 23 -14.57 -0.11 1.72
CA LEU A 23 -14.57 -0.19 3.19
C LEU A 23 -13.55 -1.21 3.71
N VAL A 24 -13.43 -2.36 3.05
CA VAL A 24 -12.45 -3.40 3.43
C VAL A 24 -11.03 -2.86 3.35
N ILE A 25 -10.65 -2.22 2.23
CA ILE A 25 -9.30 -1.68 2.10
C ILE A 25 -9.05 -0.51 3.06
N ALA A 26 -10.03 0.38 3.26
CA ALA A 26 -9.90 1.49 4.20
C ALA A 26 -9.68 0.99 5.63
N LEU A 27 -10.48 0.01 6.09
CA LEU A 27 -10.36 -0.56 7.42
C LEU A 27 -9.02 -1.30 7.59
N ALA A 28 -8.64 -2.11 6.61
CA ALA A 28 -7.36 -2.82 6.62
C ALA A 28 -6.17 -1.85 6.70
N ALA A 29 -6.22 -0.75 5.95
CA ALA A 29 -5.21 0.29 5.97
C ALA A 29 -5.12 0.99 7.33
N VAL A 30 -6.26 1.32 7.97
CA VAL A 30 -6.26 1.91 9.33
C VAL A 30 -5.62 0.95 10.33
N ILE A 31 -6.00 -0.32 10.30
CA ILE A 31 -5.44 -1.34 11.22
C ILE A 31 -3.92 -1.46 11.01
N LEU A 32 -3.49 -1.51 9.75
CA LEU A 32 -2.06 -1.57 9.42
C LEU A 32 -1.31 -0.32 9.88
N LEU A 33 -1.87 0.89 9.69
CA LEU A 33 -1.28 2.14 10.18
C LEU A 33 -1.12 2.14 11.70
N VAL A 34 -2.14 1.71 12.43
CA VAL A 34 -2.10 1.62 13.91
C VAL A 34 -0.97 0.69 14.34
N TYR A 35 -0.83 -0.47 13.71
CA TYR A 35 0.23 -1.42 14.09
C TYR A 35 1.62 -0.97 13.61
N LEU A 36 1.74 -0.36 12.44
CA LEU A 36 3.00 0.26 12.01
C LEU A 36 3.46 1.34 13.00
N TYR A 37 2.53 2.16 13.50
CA TYR A 37 2.85 3.18 14.49
C TYR A 37 3.23 2.54 15.85
N ALA A 38 2.39 1.64 16.38
CA ALA A 38 2.58 1.02 17.69
C ALA A 38 3.89 0.21 17.78
N TYR A 39 4.24 -0.48 16.70
CA TYR A 39 5.40 -1.40 16.70
C TYR A 39 6.61 -0.87 15.92
N SER A 40 6.59 0.39 15.45
CA SER A 40 7.69 0.98 14.67
C SER A 40 9.03 0.93 15.40
N GLU A 41 9.04 1.03 16.72
CA GLU A 41 10.25 1.00 17.56
C GLU A 41 10.85 -0.41 17.65
N TYR A 42 10.03 -1.44 17.62
CA TYR A 42 10.44 -2.84 17.74
C TYR A 42 10.83 -3.46 16.40
N ILE A 43 10.23 -2.99 15.29
CA ILE A 43 10.40 -3.57 13.97
C ILE A 43 11.66 -3.06 13.28
N ALA A 44 12.02 -1.81 13.48
CA ALA A 44 13.13 -1.18 12.79
C ALA A 44 14.05 -0.43 13.75
N VAL A 45 15.31 -0.87 13.78
CA VAL A 45 16.38 -0.26 14.59
C VAL A 45 17.25 0.63 13.69
N GLY A 46 17.64 1.79 14.20
CA GLY A 46 18.57 2.69 13.51
C GLY A 46 17.99 3.37 12.25
N PRO A 47 18.75 3.46 11.14
CA PRO A 47 18.32 4.18 9.93
C PRO A 47 17.10 3.57 9.24
N ALA A 48 16.81 2.28 9.46
CA ALA A 48 15.63 1.62 8.93
C ALA A 48 14.32 2.19 9.50
N ARG A 49 14.33 2.72 10.73
CA ARG A 49 13.17 3.36 11.36
C ARG A 49 12.65 4.55 10.57
N LYS A 50 13.54 5.40 10.06
CA LYS A 50 13.12 6.56 9.23
C LYS A 50 12.46 6.14 7.93
N ARG A 51 12.75 4.94 7.42
CA ARG A 51 12.29 4.45 6.12
C ARG A 51 10.96 3.70 6.19
N ILE A 52 10.56 3.27 7.37
CA ILE A 52 9.21 2.72 7.63
C ILE A 52 8.10 3.73 7.32
N TRP A 53 8.39 5.03 7.39
CA TRP A 53 7.43 6.08 7.06
C TRP A 53 6.94 6.02 5.61
N TYR A 54 7.76 5.53 4.67
CA TYR A 54 7.29 5.28 3.31
C TYR A 54 6.14 4.27 3.27
N LEU A 55 6.22 3.21 4.08
CA LEU A 55 5.12 2.23 4.20
C LEU A 55 3.89 2.84 4.86
N ALA A 56 4.08 3.68 5.87
CA ALA A 56 2.98 4.38 6.52
C ALA A 56 2.26 5.34 5.55
N ILE A 57 3.02 6.08 4.72
CA ILE A 57 2.44 6.95 3.69
C ILE A 57 1.71 6.12 2.63
N ALA A 58 2.31 5.02 2.16
CA ALA A 58 1.64 4.11 1.23
C ALA A 58 0.32 3.58 1.80
N THR A 59 0.34 3.14 3.07
CA THR A 59 -0.87 2.64 3.74
C THR A 59 -1.91 3.76 3.92
N GLY A 60 -1.46 4.99 4.23
CA GLY A 60 -2.31 6.19 4.26
C GLY A 60 -2.97 6.48 2.91
N ALA A 61 -2.24 6.29 1.81
CA ALA A 61 -2.79 6.40 0.47
C ALA A 61 -3.84 5.32 0.18
N ALA A 62 -3.63 4.07 0.64
CA ALA A 62 -4.65 3.02 0.55
C ALA A 62 -5.92 3.36 1.35
N PHE A 63 -5.77 3.98 2.52
CA PHE A 63 -6.91 4.50 3.28
C PHE A 63 -7.65 5.62 2.51
N LEU A 64 -6.92 6.56 1.92
CA LEU A 64 -7.51 7.63 1.11
C LEU A 64 -8.25 7.07 -0.11
N TYR A 65 -7.68 6.06 -0.78
CA TYR A 65 -8.35 5.36 -1.87
C TYR A 65 -9.68 4.76 -1.43
N GLY A 66 -9.69 3.99 -0.34
CA GLY A 66 -10.90 3.37 0.16
C GLY A 66 -11.95 4.39 0.61
N SER A 67 -11.56 5.42 1.35
CA SER A 67 -12.48 6.44 1.86
C SER A 67 -13.01 7.34 0.74
N SER A 68 -12.18 7.75 -0.22
CA SER A 68 -12.63 8.55 -1.37
C SER A 68 -13.54 7.75 -2.29
N GLY A 69 -13.29 6.44 -2.47
CA GLY A 69 -14.16 5.57 -3.24
C GLY A 69 -15.56 5.43 -2.63
N VAL A 70 -15.65 5.22 -1.31
CA VAL A 70 -16.96 5.24 -0.61
C VAL A 70 -17.66 6.59 -0.79
N PHE A 71 -16.92 7.69 -0.62
CA PHE A 71 -17.47 9.03 -0.74
C PHE A 71 -17.94 9.33 -2.18
N ALA A 72 -17.21 8.87 -3.20
CA ALA A 72 -17.59 8.99 -4.60
C ALA A 72 -18.92 8.32 -4.89
N LEU A 73 -19.06 7.06 -4.47
CA LEU A 73 -20.27 6.27 -4.67
C LEU A 73 -21.47 6.82 -3.90
N TRP A 74 -21.23 7.41 -2.73
CA TRP A 74 -22.30 8.00 -1.91
C TRP A 74 -22.78 9.36 -2.43
N THR A 75 -21.87 10.21 -2.89
CA THR A 75 -22.18 11.59 -3.28
C THR A 75 -22.34 11.80 -4.78
N GLY A 76 -21.86 10.85 -5.61
CA GLY A 76 -21.84 10.97 -7.07
C GLY A 76 -20.93 12.09 -7.60
N ARG A 77 -19.97 12.57 -6.79
CA ARG A 77 -19.11 13.70 -7.18
C ARG A 77 -17.87 13.22 -7.93
N GLU A 78 -17.68 13.68 -9.15
CA GLU A 78 -16.57 13.29 -10.03
C GLU A 78 -15.18 13.60 -9.45
N TRP A 79 -15.01 14.71 -8.72
CA TRP A 79 -13.70 15.05 -8.13
C TRP A 79 -13.16 13.99 -7.17
N SER A 80 -14.05 13.22 -6.54
CA SER A 80 -13.61 12.16 -5.61
C SER A 80 -13.03 10.94 -6.34
N ALA A 81 -13.43 10.68 -7.58
CA ALA A 81 -12.85 9.64 -8.43
C ALA A 81 -11.38 9.96 -8.74
N ILE A 82 -11.07 11.22 -9.03
CA ILE A 82 -9.69 11.68 -9.31
C ILE A 82 -8.78 11.50 -8.08
N PHE A 83 -9.31 11.76 -6.88
CA PHE A 83 -8.56 11.47 -5.65
C PHE A 83 -8.32 9.97 -5.45
N SER A 84 -9.27 9.13 -5.83
CA SER A 84 -9.12 7.68 -5.80
C SER A 84 -7.98 7.21 -6.70
N GLU A 85 -7.91 7.68 -7.94
CA GLU A 85 -6.83 7.35 -8.87
C GLU A 85 -5.46 7.82 -8.38
N GLY A 86 -5.36 9.08 -7.93
CA GLY A 86 -4.14 9.60 -7.33
C GLY A 86 -3.68 8.79 -6.13
N ALA A 87 -4.60 8.40 -5.25
CA ALA A 87 -4.29 7.60 -4.08
C ALA A 87 -3.73 6.22 -4.43
N THR A 88 -4.23 5.55 -5.48
CA THR A 88 -3.69 4.26 -5.93
C THR A 88 -2.25 4.38 -6.41
N LEU A 89 -1.94 5.46 -7.14
CA LEU A 89 -0.59 5.68 -7.62
C LEU A 89 0.37 6.08 -6.48
N PHE A 90 -0.09 6.90 -5.53
CA PHE A 90 0.68 7.15 -4.30
C PHE A 90 0.96 5.86 -3.52
N PHE A 91 -0.03 4.99 -3.38
CA PHE A 91 0.13 3.71 -2.71
C PHE A 91 1.28 2.90 -3.30
N ILE A 92 1.26 2.64 -4.61
CA ILE A 92 2.29 1.81 -5.24
C ILE A 92 3.65 2.50 -5.32
N LEU A 93 3.68 3.82 -5.56
CA LEU A 93 4.90 4.61 -5.60
C LEU A 93 5.62 4.60 -4.24
N PHE A 94 4.90 4.87 -3.16
CA PHE A 94 5.49 4.87 -1.83
C PHE A 94 5.88 3.47 -1.35
N LEU A 95 5.19 2.40 -1.78
CA LEU A 95 5.67 1.04 -1.57
C LEU A 95 7.00 0.78 -2.30
N ALA A 96 7.10 1.20 -3.56
CA ALA A 96 8.34 1.06 -4.35
C ALA A 96 9.52 1.79 -3.69
N LEU A 97 9.30 3.05 -3.29
CA LEU A 97 10.30 3.86 -2.58
C LEU A 97 10.65 3.26 -1.21
N GLY A 98 9.66 2.74 -0.50
CA GLY A 98 9.85 2.07 0.80
C GLY A 98 10.72 0.83 0.68
N PHE A 99 10.42 -0.06 -0.27
CA PHE A 99 11.22 -1.26 -0.51
C PHE A 99 12.64 -0.92 -0.98
N ARG A 100 12.78 0.05 -1.89
CA ARG A 100 14.11 0.56 -2.27
C ARG A 100 14.87 1.09 -1.07
N ALA A 101 14.25 1.92 -0.26
CA ALA A 101 14.86 2.49 0.93
C ALA A 101 15.28 1.40 1.93
N MET A 102 14.46 0.36 2.13
CA MET A 102 14.77 -0.80 2.96
C MET A 102 15.95 -1.60 2.39
N TYR A 103 16.00 -1.82 1.10
CA TYR A 103 17.09 -2.55 0.44
C TYR A 103 18.46 -1.93 0.71
N PHE A 104 18.57 -0.59 0.69
CA PHE A 104 19.81 0.13 0.93
C PHE A 104 20.10 0.46 2.40
N SER A 105 19.13 0.26 3.32
CA SER A 105 19.29 0.64 4.74
C SER A 105 20.10 -0.33 5.59
N CYS A 106 20.12 -1.59 5.23
CA CYS A 106 20.70 -2.65 6.05
C CYS A 106 21.80 -3.38 5.27
N ARG A 107 23.05 -2.98 5.42
CA ARG A 107 24.18 -3.79 4.99
C ARG A 107 24.72 -4.57 6.18
N ARG A 108 24.90 -5.89 6.03
CA ARG A 108 25.59 -6.73 7.01
C ARG A 108 27.02 -6.18 7.19
N GLY A 109 27.31 -5.58 8.34
CA GLY A 109 28.64 -5.03 8.64
C GLY A 109 28.71 -3.53 8.88
N GLY A 110 27.55 -2.82 8.96
CA GLY A 110 27.56 -1.39 9.34
C GLY A 110 27.84 -0.40 8.21
N GLU A 111 28.21 -0.87 7.02
CA GLU A 111 28.34 0.00 5.86
C GLU A 111 26.97 0.23 5.20
N THR A 112 26.54 1.47 5.13
CA THR A 112 25.39 1.87 4.31
C THR A 112 25.72 1.61 2.85
N GLY A 113 24.94 0.74 2.19
CA GLY A 113 25.08 0.56 0.74
C GLY A 113 24.75 1.86 0.05
N GLU A 114 25.70 2.41 -0.73
CA GLU A 114 25.43 3.59 -1.56
C GLU A 114 24.31 3.24 -2.55
N SER A 115 23.26 4.04 -2.51
CA SER A 115 22.20 3.97 -3.51
C SER A 115 22.74 4.56 -4.82
N PRO A 116 22.55 3.90 -5.99
CA PRO A 116 22.94 4.45 -7.27
C PRO A 116 22.21 5.76 -7.60
N LEU A 117 21.07 6.00 -6.97
CA LEU A 117 20.33 7.26 -7.05
C LEU A 117 20.51 8.02 -5.73
N PRO A 118 20.86 9.31 -5.78
CA PRO A 118 20.97 10.15 -4.60
C PRO A 118 19.59 10.30 -3.92
N GLU A 119 19.56 10.55 -2.61
CA GLU A 119 18.29 10.66 -1.85
C GLU A 119 17.34 11.74 -2.40
N TRP A 120 17.87 12.82 -2.97
CA TRP A 120 17.05 13.87 -3.59
C TRP A 120 16.25 13.39 -4.82
N ALA A 121 16.70 12.31 -5.49
CA ALA A 121 15.99 11.75 -6.64
C ALA A 121 14.62 11.19 -6.25
N ASP A 122 14.48 10.65 -5.03
CA ASP A 122 13.19 10.17 -4.53
C ASP A 122 12.20 11.33 -4.37
N TYR A 123 12.67 12.47 -3.83
CA TYR A 123 11.84 13.68 -3.71
C TYR A 123 11.48 14.26 -5.08
N LEU A 124 12.36 14.18 -6.05
CA LEU A 124 12.10 14.66 -7.40
C LEU A 124 11.05 13.79 -8.09
N ILE A 125 11.12 12.48 -7.94
CA ILE A 125 10.09 11.54 -8.45
C ILE A 125 8.73 11.84 -7.83
N ILE A 126 8.68 12.03 -6.50
CA ILE A 126 7.44 12.37 -5.79
C ILE A 126 6.90 13.72 -6.28
N ALA A 127 7.77 14.73 -6.37
CA ALA A 127 7.38 16.08 -6.80
C ALA A 127 6.89 16.08 -8.26
N ALA A 128 7.59 15.41 -9.16
CA ALA A 128 7.18 15.28 -10.56
C ALA A 128 5.82 14.60 -10.68
N PHE A 129 5.59 13.57 -9.87
CA PHE A 129 4.31 12.89 -9.82
C PHE A 129 3.19 13.80 -9.29
N ILE A 130 3.41 14.51 -8.18
CA ILE A 130 2.43 15.45 -7.62
C ILE A 130 2.07 16.50 -8.67
N VAL A 131 3.06 17.09 -9.34
CA VAL A 131 2.84 18.11 -10.38
C VAL A 131 2.06 17.53 -11.56
N ALA A 132 2.40 16.34 -12.03
CA ALA A 132 1.70 15.68 -13.13
C ALA A 132 0.23 15.39 -12.76
N TRP A 133 -0.02 14.85 -11.56
CA TRP A 133 -1.37 14.56 -11.09
C TRP A 133 -2.21 15.83 -10.90
N TRP A 134 -1.65 16.87 -10.24
CA TRP A 134 -2.34 18.14 -10.08
C TRP A 134 -2.60 18.85 -11.40
N SER A 135 -1.67 18.77 -12.36
CA SER A 135 -1.89 19.36 -13.68
C SER A 135 -3.03 18.66 -14.42
N GLY A 136 -3.13 17.33 -14.31
CA GLY A 136 -4.24 16.56 -14.84
C GLY A 136 -5.58 16.93 -14.20
N PHE A 137 -5.60 17.05 -12.87
CA PHE A 137 -6.77 17.46 -12.11
C PHE A 137 -7.28 18.86 -12.49
N LEU A 138 -6.37 19.83 -12.65
CA LEU A 138 -6.73 21.21 -12.92
C LEU A 138 -7.09 21.48 -14.39
N TYR A 139 -6.47 20.78 -15.31
CA TYR A 139 -6.58 21.07 -16.75
C TYR A 139 -7.33 20.01 -17.56
N GLY A 140 -7.64 18.84 -16.98
CA GLY A 140 -8.41 17.77 -17.64
C GLY A 140 -7.77 17.26 -18.94
N HIS A 141 -6.44 17.21 -19.01
CA HIS A 141 -5.72 16.85 -20.23
C HIS A 141 -5.73 15.34 -20.50
N PRO A 142 -5.92 14.90 -21.75
CA PRO A 142 -5.90 13.47 -22.13
C PRO A 142 -4.54 12.78 -21.86
N TRP A 143 -3.47 13.55 -21.64
CA TRP A 143 -2.17 13.03 -21.22
C TRP A 143 -2.16 12.48 -19.79
N THR A 144 -3.13 12.83 -18.95
CA THR A 144 -3.19 12.40 -17.55
C THR A 144 -3.32 10.90 -17.46
N ASP A 145 -4.22 10.30 -18.23
CA ASP A 145 -4.46 8.86 -18.22
C ASP A 145 -3.22 8.08 -18.65
N ILE A 146 -2.48 8.60 -19.64
CA ILE A 146 -1.21 8.00 -20.09
C ILE A 146 -0.17 8.08 -18.99
N VAL A 147 0.00 9.23 -18.33
CA VAL A 147 0.96 9.42 -17.24
C VAL A 147 0.63 8.53 -16.05
N VAL A 148 -0.65 8.45 -15.69
CA VAL A 148 -1.13 7.58 -14.60
C VAL A 148 -0.86 6.12 -14.93
N SER A 149 -1.21 5.66 -16.13
CA SER A 149 -1.01 4.28 -16.57
C SER A 149 0.47 3.89 -16.61
N ILE A 150 1.33 4.74 -17.17
CA ILE A 150 2.79 4.53 -17.15
C ILE A 150 3.32 4.53 -15.72
N GLY A 151 2.81 5.43 -14.88
CA GLY A 151 3.16 5.51 -13.47
C GLY A 151 2.81 4.23 -12.71
N TRP A 152 1.61 3.70 -12.91
CA TRP A 152 1.17 2.44 -12.30
C TRP A 152 2.05 1.26 -12.70
N VAL A 153 2.30 1.07 -13.99
CA VAL A 153 3.14 -0.03 -14.49
C VAL A 153 4.58 0.12 -14.01
N GLY A 154 5.14 1.31 -14.14
CA GLY A 154 6.53 1.59 -13.74
C GLY A 154 6.74 1.42 -12.23
N ALA A 155 5.86 2.01 -11.41
CA ALA A 155 5.95 1.90 -9.96
C ALA A 155 5.71 0.47 -9.48
N SER A 156 4.77 -0.27 -10.10
CA SER A 156 4.51 -1.68 -9.80
C SER A 156 5.72 -2.57 -10.11
N ALA A 157 6.31 -2.41 -11.28
CA ALA A 157 7.52 -3.16 -11.66
C ALA A 157 8.68 -2.86 -10.70
N TRP A 158 8.83 -1.60 -10.34
CA TRP A 158 9.85 -1.15 -9.38
C TRP A 158 9.60 -1.71 -7.98
N ALA A 159 8.35 -1.66 -7.49
CA ALA A 159 7.97 -2.22 -6.20
C ALA A 159 8.23 -3.73 -6.13
N LEU A 160 7.82 -4.49 -7.15
CA LEU A 160 8.05 -5.94 -7.24
C LEU A 160 9.55 -6.26 -7.24
N TRP A 161 10.33 -5.53 -8.04
CA TRP A 161 11.78 -5.74 -8.12
C TRP A 161 12.45 -5.55 -6.75
N TYR A 162 12.22 -4.42 -6.10
CA TYR A 162 12.84 -4.15 -4.80
C TYR A 162 12.27 -5.02 -3.69
N ALA A 163 11.00 -5.40 -3.71
CA ALA A 163 10.44 -6.34 -2.75
C ALA A 163 11.16 -7.71 -2.79
N ILE A 164 11.41 -8.24 -3.99
CA ILE A 164 12.18 -9.48 -4.16
C ILE A 164 13.61 -9.32 -3.64
N LEU A 165 14.27 -8.20 -3.96
CA LEU A 165 15.63 -7.94 -3.50
C LEU A 165 15.70 -7.79 -1.97
N VAL A 166 14.73 -7.10 -1.34
CA VAL A 166 14.64 -6.97 0.12
C VAL A 166 14.49 -8.33 0.78
N VAL A 167 13.54 -9.15 0.31
CA VAL A 167 13.29 -10.48 0.87
C VAL A 167 14.54 -11.36 0.79
N ARG A 168 15.25 -11.35 -0.34
CA ARG A 168 16.48 -12.14 -0.53
C ARG A 168 17.65 -11.64 0.31
N ARG A 169 17.80 -10.32 0.41
CA ARG A 169 18.95 -9.71 1.09
C ARG A 169 18.84 -9.73 2.60
N HIS A 170 17.63 -9.58 3.14
CA HIS A 170 17.35 -9.45 4.56
C HIS A 170 16.69 -10.68 5.17
N GLU A 171 16.95 -11.86 4.60
CA GLU A 171 16.38 -13.12 5.07
C GLU A 171 16.62 -13.30 6.58
N GLY A 172 15.57 -13.70 7.32
CA GLY A 172 15.60 -13.85 8.77
C GLY A 172 15.40 -12.54 9.58
N THR A 173 15.14 -11.41 8.94
CA THR A 173 14.85 -10.14 9.62
C THR A 173 13.36 -9.79 9.59
N SER A 174 12.91 -8.96 10.55
CA SER A 174 11.54 -8.43 10.58
C SER A 174 11.17 -7.67 9.30
N ILE A 175 12.14 -6.98 8.69
CA ILE A 175 11.95 -6.25 7.43
C ILE A 175 11.61 -7.22 6.30
N ALA A 176 12.33 -8.33 6.18
CA ALA A 176 12.03 -9.34 5.16
C ALA A 176 10.66 -9.98 5.40
N ALA A 177 10.29 -10.23 6.66
CA ALA A 177 9.00 -10.78 7.02
C ALA A 177 7.86 -9.83 6.64
N ILE A 178 7.93 -8.55 6.99
CA ILE A 178 6.94 -7.55 6.59
C ILE A 178 6.84 -7.44 5.06
N THR A 179 7.98 -7.40 4.38
CA THR A 179 8.02 -7.33 2.91
C THR A 179 7.38 -8.57 2.28
N ARG A 180 7.58 -9.78 2.84
CA ARG A 180 6.92 -11.02 2.38
C ARG A 180 5.40 -10.94 2.50
N HIS A 181 4.88 -10.32 3.57
CA HIS A 181 3.44 -10.15 3.76
C HIS A 181 2.84 -9.05 2.88
N LEU A 182 3.60 -7.99 2.58
CA LEU A 182 3.17 -6.93 1.65
C LEU A 182 3.31 -7.33 0.18
N PHE A 183 4.20 -8.25 -0.15
CA PHE A 183 4.46 -8.67 -1.53
C PHE A 183 3.20 -9.13 -2.28
N PRO A 184 2.31 -9.95 -1.69
CA PRO A 184 1.06 -10.34 -2.34
C PRO A 184 0.13 -9.14 -2.61
N ALA A 185 0.14 -8.10 -1.76
CA ALA A 185 -0.63 -6.88 -2.02
C ALA A 185 -0.13 -6.15 -3.27
N VAL A 186 1.19 -6.06 -3.44
CA VAL A 186 1.81 -5.48 -4.65
C VAL A 186 1.48 -6.30 -5.88
N VAL A 187 1.56 -7.64 -5.80
CA VAL A 187 1.19 -8.54 -6.90
C VAL A 187 -0.29 -8.36 -7.27
N ALA A 188 -1.18 -8.39 -6.28
CA ALA A 188 -2.62 -8.22 -6.51
C ALA A 188 -2.91 -6.87 -7.18
N PHE A 189 -2.32 -5.78 -6.69
CA PHE A 189 -2.45 -4.46 -7.29
C PHE A 189 -1.92 -4.43 -8.73
N THR A 190 -0.73 -4.99 -8.96
CA THR A 190 -0.11 -5.03 -10.30
C THR A 190 -0.98 -5.80 -11.29
N VAL A 191 -1.49 -6.96 -10.87
CA VAL A 191 -2.39 -7.78 -11.72
C VAL A 191 -3.67 -7.03 -12.02
N THR A 192 -4.25 -6.33 -11.03
CA THR A 192 -5.47 -5.53 -11.22
C THR A 192 -5.25 -4.43 -12.26
N VAL A 193 -4.15 -3.68 -12.15
CA VAL A 193 -3.81 -2.61 -13.10
C VAL A 193 -3.56 -3.16 -14.50
N LEU A 194 -2.80 -4.24 -14.62
CA LEU A 194 -2.52 -4.86 -15.93
C LEU A 194 -3.80 -5.44 -16.56
N ALA A 195 -4.68 -6.02 -15.76
CA ALA A 195 -5.97 -6.52 -16.23
C ALA A 195 -6.87 -5.37 -16.68
N ASP A 196 -6.92 -4.27 -15.92
CA ASP A 196 -7.66 -3.06 -16.31
C ASP A 196 -7.18 -2.49 -17.64
N LEU A 197 -5.87 -2.30 -17.79
CA LEU A 197 -5.26 -1.82 -19.03
C LEU A 197 -5.53 -2.76 -20.22
N ALA A 198 -5.46 -4.08 -19.99
CA ALA A 198 -5.74 -5.06 -21.04
C ALA A 198 -7.22 -5.08 -21.41
N ILE A 199 -8.12 -5.12 -20.42
CA ILE A 199 -9.57 -5.16 -20.63
C ILE A 199 -10.03 -3.86 -21.29
N GLY A 200 -9.60 -2.70 -20.77
CA GLY A 200 -9.96 -1.38 -21.33
C GLY A 200 -9.51 -1.20 -22.78
N THR A 201 -8.45 -1.91 -23.21
CA THR A 201 -7.98 -1.89 -24.60
C THR A 201 -8.78 -2.79 -25.53
N PHE A 202 -9.34 -3.91 -25.02
CA PHE A 202 -9.95 -4.96 -25.87
C PHE A 202 -11.46 -5.08 -25.69
N THR A 203 -12.07 -4.47 -24.69
CA THR A 203 -13.48 -4.65 -24.39
C THR A 203 -14.15 -3.33 -23.98
N GLU A 204 -15.40 -3.15 -24.44
CA GLU A 204 -16.28 -2.04 -24.00
C GLU A 204 -17.11 -2.42 -22.75
N TYR A 205 -16.76 -3.51 -22.05
CA TYR A 205 -17.54 -4.00 -20.92
C TYR A 205 -17.11 -3.33 -19.59
N GLU A 206 -17.69 -2.17 -19.30
CA GLU A 206 -17.49 -1.45 -18.03
C GLU A 206 -17.71 -2.32 -16.78
N SER A 207 -18.65 -3.26 -16.84
CA SER A 207 -18.93 -4.18 -15.73
C SER A 207 -17.77 -5.12 -15.42
N VAL A 208 -17.00 -5.53 -16.43
CA VAL A 208 -15.81 -6.40 -16.24
C VAL A 208 -14.67 -5.61 -15.62
N VAL A 209 -14.46 -4.37 -16.05
CA VAL A 209 -13.49 -3.45 -15.45
C VAL A 209 -13.83 -3.21 -13.98
N ALA A 210 -15.10 -2.89 -13.69
CA ALA A 210 -15.56 -2.68 -12.32
C ALA A 210 -15.38 -3.93 -11.45
N ALA A 211 -15.69 -5.12 -11.95
CA ALA A 211 -15.49 -6.38 -11.24
C ALA A 211 -13.99 -6.64 -10.96
N THR A 212 -13.11 -6.34 -11.91
CA THR A 212 -11.65 -6.46 -11.75
C THR A 212 -11.14 -5.58 -10.62
N TRP A 213 -11.57 -4.32 -10.59
CA TRP A 213 -11.22 -3.39 -9.51
C TRP A 213 -11.78 -3.79 -8.16
N ILE A 214 -13.02 -4.31 -8.10
CA ILE A 214 -13.62 -4.83 -6.85
C ILE A 214 -12.75 -5.96 -6.31
N ILE A 215 -12.46 -6.96 -7.14
CA ILE A 215 -11.66 -8.13 -6.73
C ILE A 215 -10.26 -7.70 -6.30
N GLY A 216 -9.60 -6.86 -7.10
CA GLY A 216 -8.27 -6.34 -6.79
C GLY A 216 -8.23 -5.56 -5.48
N THR A 217 -9.20 -4.68 -5.26
CA THR A 217 -9.31 -3.89 -4.02
C THR A 217 -9.50 -4.77 -2.79
N VAL A 218 -10.37 -5.79 -2.87
CA VAL A 218 -10.58 -6.74 -1.77
C VAL A 218 -9.31 -7.55 -1.49
N LEU A 219 -8.62 -8.03 -2.53
CA LEU A 219 -7.37 -8.76 -2.37
C LEU A 219 -6.27 -7.90 -1.74
N VAL A 220 -6.08 -6.68 -2.23
CA VAL A 220 -5.11 -5.74 -1.63
C VAL A 220 -5.46 -5.48 -0.16
N GLY A 221 -6.73 -5.20 0.15
CA GLY A 221 -7.21 -5.02 1.52
C GLY A 221 -6.94 -6.23 2.42
N ALA A 222 -7.23 -7.44 1.93
CA ALA A 222 -6.96 -8.68 2.67
C ALA A 222 -5.46 -8.86 2.95
N PHE A 223 -4.57 -8.56 1.99
CA PHE A 223 -3.13 -8.65 2.19
C PHE A 223 -2.58 -7.55 3.10
N LEU A 224 -3.12 -6.33 3.07
CA LEU A 224 -2.79 -5.30 4.06
C LEU A 224 -3.19 -5.74 5.47
N PHE A 225 -4.37 -6.36 5.63
CA PHE A 225 -4.81 -6.88 6.91
C PHE A 225 -3.92 -8.03 7.41
N THR A 226 -3.55 -8.99 6.55
CA THR A 226 -2.62 -10.07 6.95
C THR A 226 -1.25 -9.53 7.33
N THR A 227 -0.78 -8.46 6.67
CA THR A 227 0.45 -7.76 7.04
C THR A 227 0.32 -7.12 8.42
N ALA A 228 -0.81 -6.49 8.73
CA ALA A 228 -1.07 -5.91 10.03
C ALA A 228 -1.02 -6.97 11.15
N VAL A 229 -1.64 -8.13 10.92
CA VAL A 229 -1.61 -9.28 11.85
C VAL A 229 -0.18 -9.78 12.05
N ALA A 230 0.61 -9.91 10.98
CA ALA A 230 2.01 -10.34 11.05
C ALA A 230 2.87 -9.36 11.87
N ILE A 231 2.69 -8.05 11.69
CA ILE A 231 3.37 -7.02 12.46
C ILE A 231 3.02 -7.13 13.95
N ARG A 232 1.74 -7.31 14.27
CA ARG A 232 1.28 -7.49 15.65
C ARG A 232 1.90 -8.72 16.31
N GLN A 233 1.96 -9.84 15.60
CA GLN A 233 2.54 -11.09 16.11
C GLN A 233 4.03 -10.91 16.41
N GLN A 234 4.79 -10.35 15.47
CA GLN A 234 6.22 -10.11 15.64
C GLN A 234 6.51 -9.08 16.75
N GLY A 235 5.77 -7.99 16.81
CA GLY A 235 5.90 -6.98 17.85
C GLY A 235 5.59 -7.53 19.23
N GLY A 236 4.54 -8.32 19.38
CA GLY A 236 4.18 -8.95 20.65
C GLY A 236 5.17 -10.01 21.14
N GLU A 237 5.85 -10.72 20.24
CA GLU A 237 6.93 -11.65 20.62
C GLU A 237 8.16 -10.91 21.14
N VAL A 238 8.53 -9.81 20.50
CA VAL A 238 9.66 -8.97 20.95
C VAL A 238 9.35 -8.32 22.28
N GLU A 239 8.15 -7.78 22.49
CA GLU A 239 7.71 -7.20 23.75
C GLU A 239 7.80 -8.22 24.91
N ARG A 240 7.32 -9.45 24.70
CA ARG A 240 7.44 -10.54 25.69
C ARG A 240 8.88 -10.90 26.02
N MET A 241 9.80 -10.87 25.03
CA MET A 241 11.20 -11.12 25.28
C MET A 241 11.85 -10.01 26.13
N TYR A 242 11.47 -8.76 25.93
CA TYR A 242 11.93 -7.64 26.76
C TYR A 242 11.41 -7.75 28.21
N ASP A 243 10.14 -8.09 28.40
CA ASP A 243 9.59 -8.30 29.75
C ASP A 243 10.30 -9.44 30.48
N TRP A 244 10.63 -10.53 29.81
CA TRP A 244 11.37 -11.67 30.39
C TRP A 244 12.77 -11.31 30.84
N THR A 245 13.48 -10.41 30.16
CA THR A 245 14.81 -9.94 30.54
C THR A 245 14.76 -8.99 31.72
N THR A 246 13.73 -8.17 31.84
CA THR A 246 13.52 -7.29 33.02
C THR A 246 13.18 -8.08 34.27
N TRP A 247 12.41 -9.15 34.18
CA TRP A 247 12.13 -10.04 35.34
C TRP A 247 13.36 -10.74 35.88
N ARG A 248 14.29 -11.19 35.02
CA ARG A 248 15.57 -11.79 35.47
C ARG A 248 16.50 -10.79 36.13
N ALA A 249 16.48 -9.54 35.73
CA ALA A 249 17.31 -8.50 36.35
C ALA A 249 16.77 -8.07 37.74
N GLY A 250 15.45 -8.11 37.96
CA GLY A 250 14.81 -7.77 39.23
C GLY A 250 14.98 -8.85 40.31
N GLY A 251 15.02 -10.13 39.93
CA GLY A 251 15.15 -11.25 40.90
C GLY A 251 16.53 -11.45 41.53
N ARG A 252 17.52 -10.68 41.12
CA ARG A 252 18.91 -10.82 41.64
C ARG A 252 19.31 -9.77 42.67
N ARG A 253 18.39 -8.86 43.03
CA ARG A 253 18.71 -7.76 43.98
C ARG A 253 18.24 -7.97 45.42
N ASP A 254 17.52 -9.03 45.69
CA ASP A 254 16.97 -9.27 47.03
C ASP A 254 17.81 -10.25 47.89
N ASP A 255 18.97 -10.72 47.39
CA ASP A 255 19.84 -11.69 48.11
C ASP A 255 21.22 -11.13 48.48
N GLU A 256 21.45 -9.80 48.54
CA GLU A 256 22.58 -9.12 49.15
C GLU A 256 22.08 -8.25 50.34
#